data_9e0019b594272630bd8ad8b2c57c23e8
#
_entry.id   9e0019b594272630bd8ad8b2c57c23e8
#
_cell.length_a   1.000
_cell.length_b   1.000
_cell.length_c   1.000
_cell.angle_alpha   90.00
_cell.angle_beta   90.00
_cell.angle_gamma   90.00
#
_symmetry.space_group_name_H-M   'P 1'
#
loop_
_entity.id
_entity.type
_entity.pdbx_description
1 polymer ?
#
loop_
_entity_poly.entity_id
_entity_poly.type
_entity_poly.pdbx_seq_one_letter_code
_entity_poly.pdbx_strand_id
1 'polypeptide(L)'
;MPVIPPVNVMIASDNTRDPFYPYGDQDMMEVWREGVRILHLDYPFADWAEAVNSAPARAMGLALGRLRPGGPADMILTQARDFPELLSRPQSDRIVLRKGEASNAKPPSYAELDGLEGLST
;
A
#
# COMPACT_ATOMS: atom_id res chain seq x y z
N MET A 1 14.87 -8.51 -33.30
CA MET A 1 13.56 -8.05 -32.76
C MET A 1 13.83 -6.91 -31.79
N PRO A 2 13.10 -5.80 -31.85
CA PRO A 2 13.22 -4.77 -30.84
C PRO A 2 12.81 -5.36 -29.48
N VAL A 3 13.70 -5.28 -28.50
CA VAL A 3 13.41 -5.64 -27.12
C VAL A 3 12.52 -4.52 -26.57
N ILE A 4 11.22 -4.79 -26.41
CA ILE A 4 10.32 -3.87 -25.73
C ILE A 4 10.76 -3.85 -24.26
N PRO A 5 11.19 -2.69 -23.71
CA PRO A 5 11.55 -2.62 -22.30
C PRO A 5 10.34 -3.02 -21.43
N PRO A 6 10.55 -3.66 -20.29
CA PRO A 6 9.47 -4.02 -19.41
C PRO A 6 8.69 -2.76 -18.97
N VAL A 7 7.38 -2.80 -19.12
CA VAL A 7 6.50 -1.71 -18.70
C VAL A 7 6.48 -1.64 -17.18
N ASN A 8 6.68 -0.44 -16.63
CA ASN A 8 6.57 -0.22 -15.18
C ASN A 8 5.10 -0.07 -14.80
N VAL A 9 4.50 -1.14 -14.28
CA VAL A 9 3.09 -1.14 -13.85
C VAL A 9 2.99 -0.75 -12.39
N MET A 10 2.08 0.18 -12.09
CA MET A 10 1.77 0.63 -10.74
C MET A 10 0.26 0.65 -10.55
N ILE A 11 -0.17 0.43 -9.30
CA ILE A 11 -1.56 0.61 -8.89
C ILE A 11 -1.62 1.57 -7.70
N ALA A 12 -2.70 2.33 -7.61
CA ALA A 12 -2.94 3.30 -6.56
C ALA A 12 -4.44 3.34 -6.21
N SER A 13 -4.76 3.93 -5.07
CA SER A 13 -6.15 4.11 -4.62
C SER A 13 -6.91 5.16 -5.43
N ASP A 14 -6.20 6.08 -6.10
CA ASP A 14 -6.76 7.30 -6.69
C ASP A 14 -7.39 8.17 -5.60
N ASN A 15 -8.70 8.33 -5.59
CA ASN A 15 -9.44 9.09 -4.57
C ASN A 15 -9.53 8.31 -3.26
N THR A 16 -9.36 9.01 -2.13
CA THR A 16 -9.46 8.43 -0.79
C THR A 16 -9.95 9.48 0.19
N ARG A 17 -11.06 9.23 0.86
CA ARG A 17 -11.70 10.14 1.83
C ARG A 17 -11.95 11.54 1.25
N ASP A 18 -12.40 11.60 0.01
CA ASP A 18 -12.75 12.81 -0.68
C ASP A 18 -14.22 12.80 -1.16
N PRO A 19 -14.77 13.89 -1.71
CA PRO A 19 -16.17 13.96 -2.14
C PRO A 19 -16.55 12.95 -3.23
N PHE A 20 -15.61 12.41 -3.99
CA PHE A 20 -15.87 11.46 -5.07
C PHE A 20 -15.81 10.02 -4.58
N TYR A 21 -14.94 9.73 -3.59
CA TYR A 21 -14.78 8.43 -3.00
C TYR A 21 -14.47 8.57 -1.51
N PRO A 22 -15.50 8.54 -0.65
CA PRO A 22 -15.37 8.83 0.79
C PRO A 22 -14.78 7.66 1.60
N TYR A 23 -14.34 6.60 0.95
CA TYR A 23 -13.80 5.39 1.57
C TYR A 23 -12.26 5.35 1.49
N GLY A 24 -11.70 4.26 2.04
CA GLY A 24 -10.27 4.01 2.01
C GLY A 24 -9.50 4.76 3.09
N ASP A 25 -8.25 4.38 3.26
CA ASP A 25 -7.40 4.84 4.36
C ASP A 25 -5.96 5.13 3.91
N GLN A 26 -5.75 5.31 2.61
CA GLN A 26 -4.43 5.45 1.97
C GLN A 26 -3.51 4.24 2.26
N ASP A 27 -4.12 3.08 2.45
CA ASP A 27 -3.44 1.84 2.77
C ASP A 27 -3.06 1.07 1.52
N MET A 28 -1.78 1.03 1.17
CA MET A 28 -1.29 0.33 -0.01
C MET A 28 -1.43 -1.20 0.08
N MET A 29 -1.60 -1.79 1.26
CA MET A 29 -1.96 -3.20 1.41
C MET A 29 -3.40 -3.45 0.96
N GLU A 30 -4.31 -2.52 1.26
CA GLU A 30 -5.69 -2.55 0.75
C GLU A 30 -5.70 -2.44 -0.77
N VAL A 31 -4.98 -1.46 -1.33
CA VAL A 31 -4.88 -1.24 -2.78
C VAL A 31 -4.37 -2.49 -3.49
N TRP A 32 -3.34 -3.15 -2.97
CA TRP A 32 -2.83 -4.40 -3.56
C TRP A 32 -3.85 -5.52 -3.47
N ARG A 33 -4.50 -5.70 -2.33
CA ARG A 33 -5.56 -6.71 -2.16
C ARG A 33 -6.72 -6.51 -3.13
N GLU A 34 -7.17 -5.26 -3.32
CA GLU A 34 -8.21 -4.95 -4.30
C GLU A 34 -7.71 -5.13 -5.75
N GLY A 35 -6.45 -4.79 -6.02
CA GLY A 35 -5.81 -5.08 -7.31
C GLY A 35 -5.81 -6.59 -7.63
N VAL A 36 -5.51 -7.44 -6.65
CA VAL A 36 -5.60 -8.89 -6.80
C VAL A 36 -7.05 -9.32 -7.09
N ARG A 37 -8.02 -8.80 -6.35
CA ARG A 37 -9.43 -9.19 -6.49
C ARG A 37 -10.09 -8.73 -7.79
N ILE A 38 -9.78 -7.50 -8.22
CA ILE A 38 -10.48 -6.84 -9.34
C ILE A 38 -9.72 -7.06 -10.65
N LEU A 39 -8.39 -6.99 -10.62
CA LEU A 39 -7.53 -7.05 -11.80
C LEU A 39 -6.84 -8.40 -11.96
N HIS A 40 -7.09 -9.36 -11.06
CA HIS A 40 -6.46 -10.68 -11.06
C HIS A 40 -4.93 -10.63 -11.01
N LEU A 41 -4.38 -9.70 -10.20
CA LEU A 41 -2.93 -9.52 -10.01
C LEU A 41 -2.40 -10.48 -8.94
N ASP A 42 -2.75 -11.75 -9.03
CA ASP A 42 -2.49 -12.77 -8.01
C ASP A 42 -1.36 -13.73 -8.37
N TYR A 43 -0.92 -13.76 -9.62
CA TYR A 43 0.16 -14.65 -10.01
C TYR A 43 1.07 -14.05 -11.10
N PRO A 44 2.40 -14.06 -10.92
CA PRO A 44 3.13 -14.42 -9.69
C PRO A 44 2.98 -13.33 -8.60
N PHE A 45 2.66 -13.73 -7.37
CA PHE A 45 2.42 -12.79 -6.25
C PHE A 45 3.59 -11.81 -6.00
N ALA A 46 4.81 -12.32 -6.00
CA ALA A 46 5.99 -11.51 -5.73
C ALA A 46 6.19 -10.39 -6.75
N ASP A 47 5.90 -10.65 -8.02
CA ASP A 47 6.03 -9.67 -9.09
C ASP A 47 4.98 -8.57 -8.96
N TRP A 48 3.74 -8.94 -8.64
CA TRP A 48 2.65 -7.99 -8.46
C TRP A 48 2.74 -7.18 -7.16
N ALA A 49 3.43 -7.68 -6.14
CA ALA A 49 3.80 -6.87 -4.97
C ALA A 49 4.66 -5.66 -5.36
N GLU A 50 5.43 -5.74 -6.44
CA GLU A 50 6.20 -4.60 -6.95
C GLU A 50 5.32 -3.43 -7.39
N ALA A 51 4.10 -3.69 -7.83
CA ALA A 51 3.17 -2.65 -8.31
C ALA A 51 2.77 -1.64 -7.22
N VAL A 52 2.92 -1.99 -5.94
CA VAL A 52 2.67 -1.11 -4.79
C VAL A 52 3.94 -0.72 -4.02
N ASN A 53 5.09 -1.22 -4.43
CA ASN A 53 6.38 -1.01 -3.74
C ASN A 53 7.43 -0.40 -4.65
N SER A 54 8.21 -1.24 -5.31
CA SER A 54 9.38 -0.81 -6.08
C SER A 54 9.02 -0.14 -7.41
N ALA A 55 7.86 -0.44 -7.99
CA ALA A 55 7.44 0.20 -9.25
C ALA A 55 7.13 1.69 -9.05
N PRO A 56 6.29 2.10 -8.07
CA PRO A 56 6.08 3.52 -7.77
C PRO A 56 7.37 4.20 -7.28
N ALA A 57 8.20 3.54 -6.48
CA ALA A 57 9.48 4.10 -6.05
C ALA A 57 10.38 4.43 -7.25
N ARG A 58 10.50 3.53 -8.23
CA ARG A 58 11.24 3.80 -9.48
C ARG A 58 10.69 4.99 -10.23
N ALA A 59 9.37 5.09 -10.35
CA ALA A 59 8.73 6.20 -11.06
C ALA A 59 9.00 7.56 -10.39
N MET A 60 9.12 7.58 -9.07
CA MET A 60 9.46 8.76 -8.27
C MET A 60 10.97 9.02 -8.16
N GLY A 61 11.83 8.18 -8.73
CA GLY A 61 13.29 8.28 -8.60
C GLY A 61 13.81 7.95 -7.19
N LEU A 62 13.07 7.17 -6.41
CA LEU A 62 13.43 6.80 -5.05
C LEU A 62 14.07 5.41 -4.99
N ALA A 63 15.12 5.24 -4.18
CA ALA A 63 15.79 3.97 -3.93
C ALA A 63 15.11 3.18 -2.80
N LEU A 64 13.79 3.03 -2.88
CA LEU A 64 12.93 2.41 -1.87
C LEU A 64 12.18 1.18 -2.44
N GLY A 65 11.39 0.53 -1.60
CA GLY A 65 10.46 -0.52 -2.01
C GLY A 65 11.10 -1.89 -2.19
N ARG A 66 12.33 -2.08 -1.75
CA ARG A 66 13.01 -3.39 -1.72
C ARG A 66 13.87 -3.54 -0.47
N LEU A 67 13.78 -4.72 0.16
CA LEU A 67 14.69 -5.08 1.24
C LEU A 67 16.01 -5.56 0.64
N ARG A 68 17.11 -4.89 1.04
CA ARG A 68 18.47 -5.24 0.61
C ARG A 68 19.48 -4.84 1.68
N PRO A 69 20.61 -5.54 1.80
CA PRO A 69 21.69 -5.13 2.70
C PRO A 69 22.13 -3.69 2.41
N GLY A 70 22.25 -2.87 3.46
CA GLY A 70 22.61 -1.45 3.34
C GLY A 70 21.48 -0.53 2.84
N GLY A 71 20.30 -1.07 2.53
CA GLY A 71 19.12 -0.29 2.18
C GLY A 71 18.33 0.21 3.38
N PRO A 72 17.32 1.07 3.16
CA PRO A 72 16.41 1.52 4.23
C PRO A 72 15.66 0.35 4.87
N ALA A 73 15.56 0.35 6.19
CA ALA A 73 14.77 -0.62 6.94
C ALA A 73 13.30 -0.18 7.06
N ASP A 74 12.68 0.10 5.91
CA ASP A 74 11.27 0.43 5.78
C ASP A 74 10.52 -0.84 5.36
N MET A 75 9.68 -1.36 6.26
CA MET A 75 8.98 -2.62 6.02
C MET A 75 7.72 -2.76 6.86
N ILE A 76 6.86 -3.68 6.43
CA ILE A 76 5.68 -4.09 7.17
C ILE A 76 5.89 -5.53 7.64
N LEU A 77 5.69 -5.78 8.93
CA LEU A 77 5.67 -7.10 9.52
C LEU A 77 4.24 -7.52 9.79
N THR A 78 3.89 -8.74 9.41
CA THR A 78 2.55 -9.33 9.61
C THR A 78 2.68 -10.73 10.20
N GLN A 79 1.56 -11.27 10.67
CA GLN A 79 1.46 -12.67 11.12
C GLN A 79 1.23 -13.65 9.95
N ALA A 80 1.00 -13.15 8.75
CA ALA A 80 0.77 -13.97 7.57
C ALA A 80 2.02 -14.79 7.20
N ARG A 81 1.83 -16.07 6.92
CA ARG A 81 2.89 -17.02 6.59
C ARG A 81 3.19 -17.10 5.09
N ASP A 82 2.24 -16.67 4.27
CA ASP A 82 2.33 -16.67 2.82
C ASP A 82 1.49 -15.55 2.19
N PHE A 83 1.58 -15.38 0.88
CA PHE A 83 0.82 -14.36 0.16
C PHE A 83 -0.70 -14.59 0.18
N PRO A 84 -1.24 -15.80 0.02
CA PRO A 84 -2.68 -16.04 0.19
C PRO A 84 -3.19 -15.60 1.56
N GLU A 85 -2.48 -15.92 2.63
CA GLU A 85 -2.86 -15.49 3.99
C GLU A 85 -2.71 -13.97 4.15
N LEU A 86 -1.66 -13.38 3.60
CA LEU A 86 -1.42 -11.93 3.61
C LEU A 86 -2.59 -11.17 2.96
N LEU A 87 -3.06 -11.65 1.82
CA LEU A 87 -4.10 -10.97 1.02
C LEU A 87 -5.52 -11.35 1.44
N SER A 88 -5.70 -12.36 2.30
CA SER A 88 -7.03 -12.83 2.72
C SER A 88 -7.76 -11.87 3.66
N ARG A 89 -7.04 -11.04 4.39
CA ARG A 89 -7.58 -10.13 5.40
C ARG A 89 -6.78 -8.81 5.50
N PRO A 90 -7.30 -7.78 6.20
CA PRO A 90 -6.67 -6.45 6.28
C PRO A 90 -5.29 -6.39 6.95
N GLN A 91 -4.90 -7.40 7.74
CA GLN A 91 -3.65 -7.39 8.53
C GLN A 91 -3.57 -6.16 9.45
N SER A 92 -4.62 -5.92 10.23
CA SER A 92 -4.76 -4.74 11.09
C SER A 92 -3.78 -4.74 12.28
N ASP A 93 -3.23 -5.89 12.61
CA ASP A 93 -2.22 -6.14 13.65
C ASP A 93 -0.78 -6.00 13.16
N ARG A 94 -0.59 -5.53 11.93
CA ARG A 94 0.73 -5.33 11.34
C ARG A 94 1.57 -4.30 12.10
N ILE A 95 2.88 -4.48 12.06
CA ILE A 95 3.85 -3.51 12.57
C ILE A 95 4.52 -2.83 11.37
N VAL A 96 4.49 -1.52 11.35
CA VAL A 96 5.17 -0.71 10.32
C VAL A 96 6.50 -0.23 10.88
N LEU A 97 7.59 -0.59 10.19
CA LEU A 97 8.91 -0.07 10.50
C LEU A 97 9.29 1.05 9.52
N ARG A 98 9.82 2.12 10.06
CA ARG A 98 10.42 3.23 9.32
C ARG A 98 11.84 3.45 9.82
N LYS A 99 12.81 3.31 8.92
CA LYS A 99 14.25 3.37 9.27
C LYS A 99 14.64 2.42 10.42
N GLY A 100 13.98 1.27 10.49
CA GLY A 100 14.21 0.25 11.50
C GLY A 100 13.49 0.48 12.84
N GLU A 101 12.72 1.54 12.97
CA GLU A 101 11.94 1.85 14.19
C GLU A 101 10.45 1.61 13.95
N ALA A 102 9.76 1.08 14.97
CA ALA A 102 8.32 0.88 14.90
C ALA A 102 7.58 2.22 14.85
N SER A 103 6.76 2.40 13.84
CA SER A 103 5.91 3.59 13.70
C SER A 103 4.66 3.44 14.56
N ASN A 104 4.42 4.41 15.42
CA ASN A 104 3.19 4.52 16.21
C ASN A 104 2.16 5.47 15.56
N ALA A 105 2.40 5.90 14.32
CA ALA A 105 1.47 6.74 13.58
C ALA A 105 0.13 6.02 13.41
N LYS A 106 -0.94 6.71 13.77
CA LYS A 106 -2.32 6.24 13.55
C LYS A 106 -2.97 7.08 12.46
N PRO A 107 -3.86 6.49 11.65
CA PRO A 107 -4.69 7.27 10.75
C PRO A 107 -5.48 8.33 11.54
N PRO A 108 -5.79 9.50 10.94
CA PRO A 108 -6.69 10.48 11.54
C PRO A 108 -8.04 9.84 11.87
N SER A 109 -8.59 10.18 13.04
CA SER A 109 -9.93 9.71 13.42
C SER A 109 -11.01 10.54 12.72
N TYR A 110 -12.07 9.89 12.26
CA TYR A 110 -13.24 10.61 11.76
C TYR A 110 -13.86 11.53 12.81
N ALA A 111 -13.76 11.18 14.11
CA ALA A 111 -14.20 12.03 15.21
C ALA A 111 -13.55 13.43 15.24
N GLU A 112 -12.40 13.61 14.59
CA GLU A 112 -11.78 14.92 14.45
C GLU A 112 -12.60 15.87 13.56
N LEU A 113 -13.50 15.34 12.74
CA LEU A 113 -14.40 16.09 11.88
C LEU A 113 -15.70 16.50 12.55
N ASP A 114 -16.07 15.89 13.67
CA ASP A 114 -17.39 16.09 14.34
C ASP A 114 -17.64 17.57 14.68
N GLY A 115 -16.58 18.31 15.00
CA GLY A 115 -16.69 19.75 15.26
C GLY A 115 -16.90 20.62 14.01
N LEU A 116 -16.65 20.07 12.80
CA LEU A 116 -16.80 20.75 11.54
C LEU A 116 -18.13 20.43 10.85
N GLU A 117 -18.67 19.23 11.09
CA GLU A 117 -19.94 18.78 10.51
C GLU A 117 -21.17 19.46 11.12
N GLY A 118 -21.05 20.06 12.29
CA GLY A 118 -22.12 20.87 12.92
C GLY A 118 -22.53 22.11 12.11
N LEU A 119 -21.99 22.30 10.91
CA LEU A 119 -22.31 23.37 9.97
C LEU A 119 -23.21 22.90 8.79
N SER A 120 -23.64 21.65 8.79
CA SER A 120 -24.39 21.03 7.68
C SER A 120 -25.75 20.51 8.14
N THR A 121 -26.62 21.38 8.62
CA THR A 121 -28.09 21.15 8.65
C THR A 121 -28.81 22.44 8.39
#